data_a6d58061594f3a563adbec126bfd5d3e
#
_entry.id   a6d58061594f3a563adbec126bfd5d3e
#
_cell.length_a   1.000
_cell.length_b   1.000
_cell.length_c   1.000
_cell.angle_alpha   90.00
_cell.angle_beta   90.00
_cell.angle_gamma   90.00
#
_symmetry.space_group_name_H-M   'P 1'
#
loop_
_entity.id
_entity.type
_entity.pdbx_description
1 polymer ?
#
loop_
_entity_poly.entity_id
_entity_poly.type
_entity_poly.pdbx_seq_one_letter_code
_entity_poly.pdbx_strand_id
1 'polypeptide(L)'
;MAHMAATVRVIGSPAYPVSEKLLYQRIEAALQRGSCPEGVARQMVAIAASGERTTLLPSISCPALVIHGAADPLIPVACGIDTAALIPGARLEVIEGMGHDMPPQLIERLLALIDVHLQGKMAPQMRSQPA
;
A
#
# COMPACT_ATOMS: atom_id res chain seq x y z
N MET A 1 -12.40 6.60 -19.21
CA MET A 1 -10.93 6.66 -19.39
C MET A 1 -10.34 7.94 -18.77
N ALA A 2 -10.64 9.14 -19.25
CA ALA A 2 -10.04 10.39 -18.73
C ALA A 2 -10.23 10.61 -17.23
N HIS A 3 -11.42 10.36 -16.69
CA HIS A 3 -11.69 10.48 -15.25
C HIS A 3 -10.85 9.50 -14.43
N MET A 4 -10.73 8.24 -14.86
CA MET A 4 -9.88 7.26 -14.20
C MET A 4 -8.40 7.65 -14.21
N ALA A 5 -7.93 8.20 -15.35
CA ALA A 5 -6.56 8.70 -15.46
C ALA A 5 -6.29 9.86 -14.49
N ALA A 6 -7.26 10.78 -14.34
CA ALA A 6 -7.16 11.87 -13.37
C ALA A 6 -7.06 11.33 -11.93
N THR A 7 -7.90 10.37 -11.56
CA THR A 7 -7.85 9.74 -10.24
C THR A 7 -6.49 9.09 -9.97
N VAL A 8 -6.00 8.27 -10.91
CA VAL A 8 -4.70 7.59 -10.75
C VAL A 8 -3.54 8.58 -10.62
N ARG A 9 -3.58 9.71 -11.33
CA ARG A 9 -2.55 10.76 -11.19
C ARG A 9 -2.59 11.44 -9.81
N VAL A 10 -3.78 11.63 -9.25
CA VAL A 10 -3.91 12.25 -7.91
C VAL A 10 -3.36 11.37 -6.82
N ILE A 11 -3.63 10.06 -6.88
CA ILE A 11 -3.20 9.12 -5.83
C ILE A 11 -1.85 8.47 -6.10
N GLY A 12 -1.30 8.63 -7.31
CA GLY A 12 -0.06 7.99 -7.73
C GLY A 12 1.20 8.52 -7.03
N SER A 13 2.29 7.83 -7.25
CA SER A 13 3.59 8.11 -6.65
C SER A 13 4.27 9.32 -7.30
N PRO A 14 4.44 10.45 -6.60
CA PRO A 14 5.02 11.65 -7.22
C PRO A 14 6.49 11.48 -7.62
N ALA A 15 7.27 10.67 -6.89
CA ALA A 15 8.67 10.43 -7.23
C ALA A 15 8.86 9.33 -8.29
N TYR A 16 7.80 8.58 -8.63
CA TYR A 16 7.86 7.45 -9.56
C TYR A 16 6.77 7.58 -10.64
N PRO A 17 6.78 8.66 -11.43
CA PRO A 17 5.73 8.90 -12.40
C PRO A 17 5.71 7.81 -13.48
N VAL A 18 4.51 7.39 -13.86
CA VAL A 18 4.29 6.49 -14.99
C VAL A 18 4.02 7.28 -16.26
N SER A 19 4.49 6.78 -17.40
CA SER A 19 4.20 7.41 -18.70
C SER A 19 2.69 7.36 -19.00
N GLU A 20 2.19 8.35 -19.71
CA GLU A 20 0.79 8.41 -20.20
C GLU A 20 0.39 7.12 -20.93
N LYS A 21 1.25 6.63 -21.80
CA LYS A 21 1.03 5.38 -22.53
C LYS A 21 0.78 4.20 -21.56
N LEU A 22 1.63 4.01 -20.57
CA LEU A 22 1.49 2.93 -19.61
C LEU A 22 0.25 3.12 -18.71
N LEU A 23 -0.04 4.35 -18.31
CA LEU A 23 -1.25 4.68 -17.55
C LEU A 23 -2.51 4.24 -18.30
N TYR A 24 -2.66 4.63 -19.56
CA TYR A 24 -3.82 4.27 -20.35
C TYR A 24 -3.89 2.76 -20.66
N GLN A 25 -2.78 2.12 -20.92
CA GLN A 25 -2.72 0.64 -21.09
C GLN A 25 -3.22 -0.09 -19.84
N ARG A 26 -2.82 0.35 -18.65
CA ARG A 26 -3.28 -0.25 -17.39
C ARG A 26 -4.77 -0.04 -17.15
N ILE A 27 -5.28 1.16 -17.43
CA ILE A 27 -6.72 1.46 -17.32
C ILE A 27 -7.51 0.60 -18.29
N GLU A 28 -7.08 0.48 -19.55
CA GLU A 28 -7.73 -0.34 -20.57
C GLU A 28 -7.76 -1.81 -20.15
N ALA A 29 -6.62 -2.36 -19.71
CA ALA A 29 -6.56 -3.73 -19.23
C ALA A 29 -7.45 -3.97 -18.00
N ALA A 30 -7.62 -2.98 -17.12
CA ALA A 30 -8.53 -3.07 -15.99
C ALA A 30 -10.00 -3.09 -16.45
N LEU A 31 -10.37 -2.25 -17.40
CA LEU A 31 -11.72 -2.20 -17.97
C LEU A 31 -12.07 -3.48 -18.72
N GLN A 32 -11.12 -4.07 -19.45
CA GLN A 32 -11.31 -5.34 -20.15
C GLN A 32 -11.56 -6.53 -19.19
N ARG A 33 -10.99 -6.49 -17.97
CA ARG A 33 -11.28 -7.50 -16.95
C ARG A 33 -12.68 -7.37 -16.36
N GLY A 34 -13.28 -6.22 -16.44
CA GLY A 34 -14.64 -5.95 -16.02
C GLY A 34 -14.81 -4.63 -15.29
N SER A 35 -16.04 -4.16 -15.25
CA SER A 35 -16.47 -2.98 -14.49
C SER A 35 -17.77 -3.31 -13.76
N CYS A 36 -17.81 -3.03 -12.46
CA CYS A 36 -18.97 -3.31 -11.62
C CYS A 36 -19.21 -2.13 -10.67
N PRO A 37 -19.89 -1.06 -11.11
CA PRO A 37 -20.18 0.12 -10.27
C PRO A 37 -20.93 -0.25 -8.98
N GLU A 38 -21.90 -1.16 -9.06
CA GLU A 38 -22.63 -1.65 -7.88
C GLU A 38 -21.70 -2.41 -6.91
N GLY A 39 -20.65 -3.04 -7.41
CA GLY A 39 -19.61 -3.68 -6.61
C GLY A 39 -18.84 -2.66 -5.78
N VAL A 40 -18.52 -1.51 -6.35
CA VAL A 40 -17.86 -0.41 -5.63
C VAL A 40 -18.77 0.09 -4.50
N ALA A 41 -20.05 0.32 -4.77
CA ALA A 41 -21.00 0.75 -3.74
C ALA A 41 -21.12 -0.27 -2.60
N ARG A 42 -21.22 -1.58 -2.92
CA ARG A 42 -21.22 -2.65 -1.91
C ARG A 42 -19.94 -2.67 -1.07
N GLN A 43 -18.78 -2.45 -1.70
CA GLN A 43 -17.51 -2.40 -1.01
C GLN A 43 -17.45 -1.22 -0.02
N MET A 44 -17.94 -0.05 -0.40
CA MET A 44 -18.00 1.11 0.48
C MET A 44 -18.92 0.86 1.69
N VAL A 45 -20.06 0.24 1.47
CA VAL A 45 -20.97 -0.17 2.56
C VAL A 45 -20.29 -1.18 3.49
N ALA A 46 -19.59 -2.17 2.93
CA ALA A 46 -18.89 -3.18 3.72
C ALA A 46 -17.76 -2.56 4.58
N ILE A 47 -17.02 -1.60 4.03
CA ILE A 47 -15.99 -0.85 4.77
C ILE A 47 -16.62 -0.10 5.94
N ALA A 48 -17.69 0.64 5.69
CA ALA A 48 -18.41 1.39 6.74
C ALA A 48 -18.98 0.46 7.82
N ALA A 49 -19.57 -0.68 7.43
CA ALA A 49 -20.14 -1.66 8.34
C ALA A 49 -19.11 -2.43 9.16
N SER A 50 -17.87 -2.59 8.63
CA SER A 50 -16.78 -3.27 9.35
C SER A 50 -16.34 -2.55 10.61
N GLY A 51 -16.54 -1.23 10.68
CA GLY A 51 -16.14 -0.41 11.81
C GLY A 51 -14.64 -0.44 12.09
N GLU A 52 -14.28 -0.17 13.32
CA GLU A 52 -12.90 -0.17 13.78
C GLU A 52 -12.38 -1.60 13.98
N ARG A 53 -11.16 -1.87 13.50
CA ARG A 53 -10.51 -3.18 13.59
C ARG A 53 -9.19 -3.15 14.34
N THR A 54 -8.80 -2.01 14.90
CA THR A 54 -7.52 -1.84 15.61
C THR A 54 -7.39 -2.79 16.80
N THR A 55 -8.51 -3.13 17.45
CA THR A 55 -8.55 -4.10 18.57
C THR A 55 -8.22 -5.53 18.14
N LEU A 56 -8.28 -5.85 16.86
CA LEU A 56 -7.94 -7.18 16.33
C LEU A 56 -6.45 -7.31 16.00
N LEU A 57 -5.74 -6.21 15.74
CA LEU A 57 -4.34 -6.22 15.30
C LEU A 57 -3.39 -6.86 16.31
N PRO A 58 -3.55 -6.66 17.65
CA PRO A 58 -2.70 -7.32 18.64
C PRO A 58 -2.83 -8.85 18.68
N SER A 59 -3.89 -9.42 18.11
CA SER A 59 -4.09 -10.87 18.03
C SER A 59 -3.39 -11.55 16.84
N ILE A 60 -2.80 -10.77 15.94
CA ILE A 60 -2.05 -11.30 14.78
C ILE A 60 -0.74 -11.90 15.31
N SER A 61 -0.59 -13.21 15.18
CA SER A 61 0.57 -13.96 15.66
C SER A 61 1.54 -14.39 14.54
N CYS A 62 1.15 -14.23 13.28
CA CYS A 62 2.05 -14.51 12.16
C CYS A 62 2.99 -13.32 11.89
N PRO A 63 4.18 -13.56 11.31
CA PRO A 63 5.05 -12.49 10.85
C PRO A 63 4.29 -11.54 9.92
N ALA A 64 4.43 -10.23 10.14
CA ALA A 64 3.75 -9.20 9.38
C ALA A 64 4.74 -8.18 8.81
N LEU A 65 4.56 -7.80 7.56
CA LEU A 65 5.27 -6.72 6.89
C LEU A 65 4.25 -5.68 6.42
N VAL A 66 4.36 -4.46 6.93
CA VAL A 66 3.58 -3.31 6.49
C VAL A 66 4.45 -2.49 5.54
N ILE A 67 3.99 -2.28 4.31
CA ILE A 67 4.64 -1.40 3.34
C ILE A 67 3.71 -0.23 3.06
N HIS A 68 4.19 1.01 3.18
CA HIS A 68 3.38 2.21 2.99
C HIS A 68 4.14 3.29 2.24
N GLY A 69 3.44 4.02 1.37
CA GLY A 69 4.00 5.17 0.67
C GLY A 69 4.02 6.42 1.56
N ALA A 70 5.18 7.08 1.69
CA ALA A 70 5.27 8.31 2.47
C ALA A 70 4.44 9.46 1.89
N ALA A 71 4.21 9.44 0.57
CA ALA A 71 3.45 10.46 -0.16
C ALA A 71 2.03 10.00 -0.54
N ASP A 72 1.48 8.99 0.15
CA ASP A 72 0.12 8.49 -0.11
C ASP A 72 -0.93 9.54 0.30
N PRO A 73 -1.67 10.14 -0.65
CA PRO A 73 -2.68 11.14 -0.35
C PRO A 73 -4.05 10.54 0.00
N LEU A 74 -4.24 9.24 -0.26
CA LEU A 74 -5.52 8.55 -0.02
C LEU A 74 -5.57 7.95 1.39
N ILE A 75 -4.51 7.26 1.78
CA ILE A 75 -4.35 6.70 3.13
C ILE A 75 -3.10 7.32 3.75
N PRO A 76 -3.23 8.20 4.75
CA PRO A 76 -2.08 8.83 5.39
C PRO A 76 -1.08 7.82 5.94
N VAL A 77 0.21 8.11 5.83
CA VAL A 77 1.30 7.22 6.30
C VAL A 77 1.16 6.85 7.78
N ALA A 78 0.55 7.71 8.59
CA ALA A 78 0.24 7.45 9.99
C ALA A 78 -0.57 6.16 10.17
N CYS A 79 -1.50 5.83 9.25
CA CYS A 79 -2.28 4.60 9.31
C CYS A 79 -1.41 3.34 9.16
N GLY A 80 -0.37 3.39 8.33
CA GLY A 80 0.61 2.31 8.19
C GLY A 80 1.48 2.16 9.43
N ILE A 81 1.91 3.29 10.00
CA ILE A 81 2.69 3.34 11.25
C ILE A 81 1.88 2.73 12.39
N ASP A 82 0.62 3.17 12.58
CA ASP A 82 -0.27 2.65 13.62
C ASP A 82 -0.54 1.16 13.44
N THR A 83 -0.79 0.72 12.20
CA THR A 83 -0.98 -0.70 11.89
C THR A 83 0.23 -1.53 12.31
N ALA A 84 1.44 -1.10 11.95
CA ALA A 84 2.66 -1.80 12.31
C ALA A 84 2.93 -1.78 13.83
N ALA A 85 2.61 -0.68 14.50
CA ALA A 85 2.78 -0.56 15.96
C ALA A 85 1.84 -1.48 16.75
N LEU A 86 0.64 -1.75 16.23
CA LEU A 86 -0.37 -2.57 16.88
C LEU A 86 -0.18 -4.08 16.65
N ILE A 87 0.51 -4.49 15.60
CA ILE A 87 0.78 -5.91 15.32
C ILE A 87 2.08 -6.33 15.99
N PRO A 88 2.08 -7.30 16.92
CA PRO A 88 3.28 -7.75 17.61
C PRO A 88 4.36 -8.23 16.64
N GLY A 89 5.55 -7.62 16.69
CA GLY A 89 6.68 -7.99 15.84
C GLY A 89 6.54 -7.63 14.36
N ALA A 90 5.56 -6.81 13.98
CA ALA A 90 5.45 -6.34 12.61
C ALA A 90 6.65 -5.48 12.20
N ARG A 91 7.05 -5.65 10.96
CA ARG A 91 8.05 -4.81 10.31
C ARG A 91 7.34 -3.73 9.49
N LEU A 92 7.82 -2.49 9.57
CA LEU A 92 7.33 -1.36 8.78
C LEU A 92 8.39 -0.92 7.77
N GLU A 93 7.97 -0.74 6.53
CA GLU A 93 8.75 -0.14 5.45
C GLU A 93 7.98 1.05 4.89
N VAL A 94 8.48 2.24 5.13
CA VAL A 94 7.94 3.48 4.53
C VAL A 94 8.79 3.83 3.32
N ILE A 95 8.15 4.01 2.16
CA ILE A 95 8.84 4.29 0.90
C ILE A 95 8.63 5.74 0.53
N GLU A 96 9.73 6.51 0.57
CA GLU A 96 9.72 7.92 0.19
C GLU A 96 9.27 8.14 -1.24
N GLY A 97 8.38 9.12 -1.44
CA GLY A 97 7.85 9.49 -2.75
C GLY A 97 6.91 8.48 -3.39
N MET A 98 6.60 7.36 -2.72
CA MET A 98 5.56 6.43 -3.11
C MET A 98 4.19 6.96 -2.67
N GLY A 99 3.21 6.92 -3.57
CA GLY A 99 1.81 7.24 -3.33
C GLY A 99 0.98 5.98 -3.05
N HIS A 100 -0.30 6.02 -3.50
CA HIS A 100 -1.24 4.90 -3.36
C HIS A 100 -1.25 4.01 -4.60
N ASP A 101 -0.08 3.68 -5.12
CA ASP A 101 0.07 2.80 -6.28
C ASP A 101 1.37 1.97 -6.19
N MET A 102 1.53 1.03 -7.11
CA MET A 102 2.76 0.25 -7.27
C MET A 102 3.38 0.56 -8.65
N PRO A 103 4.18 1.62 -8.75
CA PRO A 103 4.82 1.99 -10.01
C PRO A 103 5.89 0.97 -10.41
N PRO A 104 6.15 0.76 -11.71
CA PRO A 104 7.14 -0.22 -12.19
C PRO A 104 8.52 -0.04 -11.57
N GLN A 105 8.92 1.19 -11.32
CA GLN A 105 10.23 1.53 -10.76
C GLN A 105 10.44 0.98 -9.34
N LEU A 106 9.36 0.66 -8.61
CA LEU A 106 9.42 0.11 -7.26
C LEU A 106 9.24 -1.40 -7.19
N ILE A 107 8.86 -2.07 -8.27
CA ILE A 107 8.51 -3.50 -8.24
C ILE A 107 9.67 -4.35 -7.71
N GLU A 108 10.90 -4.13 -8.18
CA GLU A 108 12.07 -4.89 -7.71
C GLU A 108 12.32 -4.68 -6.21
N ARG A 109 12.20 -3.44 -5.72
CA ARG A 109 12.32 -3.13 -4.29
C ARG A 109 11.23 -3.80 -3.46
N LEU A 110 9.98 -3.73 -3.91
CA LEU A 110 8.84 -4.36 -3.23
C LEU A 110 9.02 -5.88 -3.17
N LEU A 111 9.43 -6.51 -4.27
CA LEU A 111 9.70 -7.95 -4.31
C LEU A 111 10.84 -8.33 -3.37
N ALA A 112 11.92 -7.57 -3.32
CA ALA A 112 13.04 -7.82 -2.39
C ALA A 112 12.61 -7.72 -0.93
N LEU A 113 11.78 -6.73 -0.56
CA LEU A 113 11.24 -6.59 0.79
C LEU A 113 10.37 -7.78 1.18
N ILE A 114 9.51 -8.23 0.27
CA ILE A 114 8.63 -9.39 0.47
C ILE A 114 9.45 -10.68 0.57
N ASP A 115 10.43 -10.88 -0.31
CA ASP A 115 11.30 -12.07 -0.31
C ASP A 115 12.07 -12.20 1.01
N VAL A 116 12.70 -11.13 1.48
CA VAL A 116 13.37 -11.09 2.79
C VAL A 116 12.41 -11.43 3.93
N HIS A 117 11.17 -10.93 3.86
CA HIS A 117 10.16 -11.22 4.85
C HIS A 117 9.76 -12.71 4.84
N LEU A 118 9.50 -13.28 3.66
CA LEU A 118 9.12 -14.69 3.50
C LEU A 118 10.24 -15.67 3.90
N GLN A 119 11.51 -15.28 3.72
CA GLN A 119 12.65 -16.09 4.14
C GLN A 119 12.90 -16.05 5.67
N GLY A 120 12.12 -15.31 6.43
CA GLY A 120 12.33 -15.12 7.87
C GLY A 120 13.65 -14.42 8.21
N LYS A 121 14.32 -13.83 7.24
CA LYS A 121 15.55 -13.07 7.45
C LYS A 121 15.20 -11.69 7.98
N MET A 122 15.14 -11.55 9.29
CA MET A 122 15.09 -10.25 9.92
C MET A 122 16.36 -9.47 9.55
N ALA A 123 16.22 -8.36 8.83
CA ALA A 123 17.29 -7.37 8.79
C ALA A 123 17.57 -6.92 10.24
N PRO A 124 18.85 -6.79 10.67
CA PRO A 124 19.15 -6.32 11.99
C PRO A 124 18.49 -4.94 12.19
N GLN A 125 17.64 -4.83 13.19
CA GLN A 125 17.10 -3.55 13.64
C GLN A 125 18.30 -2.66 13.97
N MET A 126 18.46 -1.56 13.23
CA MET A 126 19.33 -0.47 13.68
C MET A 126 18.76 0.03 15.00
N ARG A 127 19.36 -0.45 16.10
CA ARG A 127 19.08 0.12 17.42
C ARG A 127 19.51 1.59 17.35
N SER A 128 18.54 2.50 17.40
CA SER A 128 18.81 3.88 17.71
C SER A 128 19.53 3.92 19.05
N GLN A 129 20.82 4.27 19.06
CA GLN A 129 21.53 4.55 20.30
C GLN A 129 20.89 5.79 20.92
N PRO A 130 20.53 5.77 22.20
CA PRO A 130 20.16 6.97 22.89
C PRO A 130 21.43 7.85 23.05
N ALA A 131 21.25 9.14 22.76
CA ALA A 131 22.26 10.18 22.98
C ALA A 131 22.49 10.41 24.47
#